data_0117290a6b09aff2841590aee3e7d699
#
_entry.id   0117290a6b09aff2841590aee3e7d699
#
_cell.length_a   1.000
_cell.length_b   1.000
_cell.length_c   1.000
_cell.angle_alpha   90.00
_cell.angle_beta   90.00
_cell.angle_gamma   90.00
#
_symmetry.space_group_name_H-M   'P 1'
#
loop_
_entity.id
_entity.type
_entity.pdbx_description
1 polymer ?
#
loop_
_entity_poly.entity_id
_entity_poly.type
_entity_poly.pdbx_seq_one_letter_code
_entity_poly.pdbx_strand_id
1 'polypeptide(L)'
;MPGEFYIEGKKEKVDLTEIKNLISQIQTSVTQVQNNITTVVTKSEGLAPVTGSITGNWETAESNVVAIGSHNARYKVHSLVISISNLVGTAITVRLYMLVNGVECKVYEQAFGATADPPGLWVINGTVGIHEGLRATLQSNDAADNGQAVVYDYMLEVM
;
A
#
# COMPACT_ATOMS: atom_id res chain seq x y z
N MET A 1 8.21 -33.42 43.10
CA MET A 1 6.88 -33.75 43.65
C MET A 1 6.02 -32.52 43.50
N PRO A 2 4.83 -32.59 42.90
CA PRO A 2 3.91 -31.45 42.92
C PRO A 2 3.45 -31.21 44.35
N GLY A 3 3.52 -29.96 44.82
CA GLY A 3 3.14 -29.58 46.18
C GLY A 3 1.67 -29.92 46.46
N GLU A 4 1.43 -30.69 47.50
CA GLU A 4 0.10 -30.98 47.99
C GLU A 4 -0.33 -29.82 48.91
N PHE A 5 -1.42 -29.16 48.58
CA PHE A 5 -2.05 -28.16 49.46
C PHE A 5 -3.21 -28.80 50.21
N TYR A 6 -3.27 -28.59 51.54
CA TYR A 6 -4.37 -29.03 52.38
C TYR A 6 -5.10 -27.82 52.95
N ILE A 7 -6.43 -27.85 52.92
CA ILE A 7 -7.25 -26.88 53.63
C ILE A 7 -7.40 -27.34 55.05
N GLU A 8 -7.17 -26.43 56.01
CA GLU A 8 -7.22 -26.70 57.44
C GLU A 8 -8.55 -27.35 57.84
N GLY A 9 -8.52 -28.59 58.39
CA GLY A 9 -9.67 -29.33 58.90
C GLY A 9 -10.26 -30.41 57.96
N LYS A 10 -9.88 -30.49 56.69
CA LYS A 10 -10.26 -31.60 55.81
C LYS A 10 -9.07 -32.04 54.97
N LYS A 11 -8.75 -33.33 55.05
CA LYS A 11 -7.74 -33.95 54.16
C LYS A 11 -8.33 -34.18 52.76
N GLU A 12 -8.84 -33.15 52.13
CA GLU A 12 -9.29 -33.23 50.72
C GLU A 12 -8.16 -32.80 49.82
N LYS A 13 -7.81 -33.66 48.90
CA LYS A 13 -6.81 -33.40 47.88
C LYS A 13 -7.43 -32.47 46.85
N VAL A 14 -6.97 -31.23 46.76
CA VAL A 14 -7.44 -30.30 45.75
C VAL A 14 -6.86 -30.69 44.40
N ASP A 15 -7.71 -31.05 43.44
CA ASP A 15 -7.30 -31.29 42.08
C ASP A 15 -7.09 -29.95 41.35
N LEU A 16 -5.83 -29.63 41.09
CA LEU A 16 -5.43 -28.42 40.40
C LEU A 16 -5.49 -28.55 38.85
N THR A 17 -5.93 -29.69 38.33
CA THR A 17 -5.94 -29.97 36.89
C THR A 17 -6.86 -29.01 36.14
N GLU A 18 -8.05 -28.75 36.66
CA GLU A 18 -9.00 -27.80 36.08
C GLU A 18 -8.45 -26.39 36.08
N ILE A 19 -7.80 -25.95 37.15
CA ILE A 19 -7.18 -24.62 37.28
C ILE A 19 -6.07 -24.47 36.26
N LYS A 20 -5.22 -25.50 36.09
CA LYS A 20 -4.16 -25.48 35.07
C LYS A 20 -4.72 -25.41 33.64
N ASN A 21 -5.79 -26.14 33.38
CA ASN A 21 -6.47 -26.12 32.09
C ASN A 21 -7.07 -24.72 31.78
N LEU A 22 -7.73 -24.11 32.78
CA LEU A 22 -8.26 -22.75 32.66
C LEU A 22 -7.18 -21.71 32.43
N ILE A 23 -6.04 -21.81 33.14
CA ILE A 23 -4.89 -20.92 32.94
C ILE A 23 -4.36 -21.05 31.49
N SER A 24 -4.24 -22.28 30.99
CA SER A 24 -3.77 -22.50 29.59
C SER A 24 -4.75 -21.92 28.56
N GLN A 25 -6.06 -22.03 28.79
CA GLN A 25 -7.08 -21.43 27.91
C GLN A 25 -7.02 -19.90 27.95
N ILE A 26 -6.86 -19.32 29.13
CA ILE A 26 -6.70 -17.86 29.28
C ILE A 26 -5.44 -17.39 28.55
N GLN A 27 -4.30 -18.08 28.70
CA GLN A 27 -3.06 -17.74 28.00
C GLN A 27 -3.24 -17.77 26.48
N THR A 28 -3.92 -18.80 25.95
CA THR A 28 -4.23 -18.90 24.52
C THR A 28 -5.10 -17.73 24.06
N SER A 29 -6.16 -17.41 24.83
CA SER A 29 -7.06 -16.30 24.52
C SER A 29 -6.34 -14.95 24.55
N VAL A 30 -5.49 -14.71 25.54
CA VAL A 30 -4.66 -13.48 25.63
C VAL A 30 -3.73 -13.35 24.45
N THR A 31 -3.06 -14.42 24.03
CA THR A 31 -2.20 -14.42 22.84
C THR A 31 -3.00 -14.08 21.58
N GLN A 32 -4.20 -14.62 21.45
CA GLN A 32 -5.07 -14.34 20.30
C GLN A 32 -5.54 -12.88 20.29
N VAL A 33 -5.89 -12.31 21.44
CA VAL A 33 -6.23 -10.88 21.56
C VAL A 33 -5.04 -10.00 21.21
N GLN A 34 -3.83 -10.33 21.68
CA GLN A 34 -2.61 -9.60 21.34
C GLN A 34 -2.34 -9.61 19.84
N ASN A 35 -2.48 -10.75 19.17
CA ASN A 35 -2.31 -10.87 17.72
C ASN A 35 -3.36 -10.05 16.97
N ASN A 36 -4.61 -10.06 17.43
CA ASN A 36 -5.69 -9.25 16.83
C ASN A 36 -5.43 -7.75 17.01
N ILE A 37 -4.97 -7.32 18.19
CA ILE A 37 -4.59 -5.92 18.45
C ILE A 37 -3.45 -5.51 17.53
N THR A 38 -2.40 -6.32 17.39
CA THR A 38 -1.29 -6.05 16.49
C THR A 38 -1.79 -5.88 15.05
N THR A 39 -2.70 -6.76 14.60
CA THR A 39 -3.29 -6.67 13.26
C THR A 39 -4.11 -5.39 13.08
N VAL A 40 -4.89 -4.98 14.07
CA VAL A 40 -5.68 -3.74 14.04
C VAL A 40 -4.78 -2.51 14.04
N VAL A 41 -3.74 -2.49 14.88
CA VAL A 41 -2.75 -1.39 14.92
C VAL A 41 -2.05 -1.26 13.58
N THR A 42 -1.54 -2.37 13.03
CA THR A 42 -0.89 -2.37 11.70
C THR A 42 -1.83 -1.85 10.60
N LYS A 43 -3.12 -2.20 10.65
CA LYS A 43 -4.11 -1.68 9.70
C LYS A 43 -4.46 -0.20 9.94
N SER A 44 -4.43 0.28 11.17
CA SER A 44 -4.72 1.70 11.49
C SER A 44 -3.52 2.62 11.21
N GLU A 45 -2.30 2.09 11.25
CA GLU A 45 -1.07 2.80 10.83
C GLU A 45 -0.83 2.71 9.30
N GLY A 46 -1.74 2.10 8.58
CA GLY A 46 -1.61 1.56 7.24
C GLY A 46 -1.56 2.56 6.09
N LEU A 47 -1.33 3.85 6.32
CA LEU A 47 -1.00 4.82 5.28
C LEU A 47 0.52 4.94 5.16
N ALA A 48 1.16 3.98 4.48
CA ALA A 48 2.58 4.09 4.18
C ALA A 48 2.79 5.01 2.98
N PRO A 49 3.53 6.13 3.12
CA PRO A 49 3.98 6.91 1.97
C PRO A 49 4.98 6.07 1.17
N VAL A 50 4.81 6.05 -0.15
CA VAL A 50 5.73 5.41 -1.08
C VAL A 50 6.24 6.47 -2.02
N THR A 51 7.55 6.68 -2.01
CA THR A 51 8.24 7.62 -2.89
C THR A 51 9.17 6.85 -3.82
N GLY A 52 9.34 7.35 -5.03
CA GLY A 52 10.25 6.73 -5.98
C GLY A 52 10.69 7.69 -7.08
N SER A 53 11.70 7.24 -7.81
CA SER A 53 12.23 7.94 -8.98
C SER A 53 12.53 6.93 -10.07
N ILE A 54 12.19 7.29 -11.30
CA ILE A 54 12.44 6.46 -12.49
C ILE A 54 12.95 7.31 -13.63
N THR A 55 13.79 6.72 -14.45
CA THR A 55 14.24 7.30 -15.73
C THR A 55 13.67 6.48 -16.88
N GLY A 56 13.33 7.14 -17.96
CA GLY A 56 12.73 6.48 -19.14
C GLY A 56 13.14 7.18 -20.45
N ASN A 57 12.83 6.53 -21.55
CA ASN A 57 12.94 7.12 -22.88
C ASN A 57 11.60 7.81 -23.23
N TRP A 58 11.33 8.90 -22.54
CA TRP A 58 10.02 9.53 -22.47
C TRP A 58 9.48 9.99 -23.83
N GLU A 59 10.36 10.40 -24.76
CA GLU A 59 9.96 10.86 -26.10
C GLU A 59 9.64 9.69 -27.02
N THR A 60 10.46 8.64 -27.01
CA THR A 60 10.37 7.55 -27.98
C THR A 60 9.21 6.60 -27.72
N ALA A 61 8.82 6.44 -26.45
CA ALA A 61 7.75 5.52 -26.07
C ALA A 61 7.05 5.93 -24.78
N GLU A 62 5.80 5.52 -24.67
CA GLU A 62 5.09 5.53 -23.39
C GLU A 62 5.83 4.62 -22.40
N SER A 63 6.30 5.19 -21.32
CA SER A 63 7.11 4.51 -20.31
C SER A 63 6.40 4.46 -18.96
N ASN A 64 6.57 3.35 -18.23
CA ASN A 64 6.00 3.21 -16.90
C ASN A 64 6.67 4.15 -15.91
N VAL A 65 5.87 4.87 -15.12
CA VAL A 65 6.30 5.66 -13.97
C VAL A 65 6.16 4.81 -12.71
N VAL A 66 5.00 4.24 -12.49
CA VAL A 66 4.72 3.41 -11.31
C VAL A 66 3.67 2.36 -11.62
N ALA A 67 3.83 1.19 -11.00
CA ALA A 67 2.83 0.14 -10.96
C ALA A 67 2.50 -0.18 -9.50
N ILE A 68 1.22 -0.13 -9.16
CA ILE A 68 0.71 -0.30 -7.80
C ILE A 68 -0.24 -1.49 -7.79
N GLY A 69 -0.10 -2.33 -6.77
CA GLY A 69 -0.96 -3.47 -6.58
C GLY A 69 -0.46 -4.75 -7.24
N SER A 70 -1.17 -5.83 -6.97
CA SER A 70 -0.91 -7.16 -7.50
C SER A 70 -2.21 -7.92 -7.67
N HIS A 71 -2.17 -8.99 -8.46
CA HIS A 71 -3.32 -9.85 -8.68
C HIS A 71 -3.88 -10.40 -7.36
N ASN A 72 -5.20 -10.33 -7.20
CA ASN A 72 -5.95 -10.76 -6.02
C ASN A 72 -5.69 -9.98 -4.71
N ALA A 73 -4.97 -8.88 -4.75
CA ALA A 73 -4.80 -8.01 -3.60
C ALA A 73 -5.68 -6.76 -3.72
N ARG A 74 -6.13 -6.24 -2.59
CA ARG A 74 -7.00 -5.06 -2.54
C ARG A 74 -6.26 -3.93 -1.88
N TYR A 75 -6.28 -2.77 -2.53
CA TYR A 75 -5.60 -1.57 -2.05
C TYR A 75 -6.50 -0.34 -2.20
N LYS A 76 -6.23 0.67 -1.38
CA LYS A 76 -6.65 2.04 -1.63
C LYS A 76 -5.41 2.89 -1.89
N VAL A 77 -5.40 3.57 -3.02
CA VAL A 77 -4.42 4.62 -3.33
C VAL A 77 -5.06 5.94 -2.96
N HIS A 78 -4.51 6.64 -1.97
CA HIS A 78 -5.10 7.87 -1.45
C HIS A 78 -4.67 9.12 -2.21
N SER A 79 -3.52 9.06 -2.84
CA SER A 79 -3.03 10.14 -3.68
C SER A 79 -1.94 9.59 -4.59
N LEU A 80 -1.77 10.19 -5.75
CA LEU A 80 -0.60 9.97 -6.61
C LEU A 80 -0.18 11.30 -7.19
N VAL A 81 1.03 11.72 -6.85
CA VAL A 81 1.68 12.90 -7.40
C VAL A 81 2.85 12.45 -8.27
N ILE A 82 2.97 13.02 -9.46
CA ILE A 82 4.11 12.80 -10.36
C ILE A 82 4.76 14.15 -10.61
N SER A 83 6.07 14.24 -10.39
CA SER A 83 6.83 15.46 -10.66
C SER A 83 7.44 15.43 -12.05
N ILE A 84 7.10 16.44 -12.85
CA ILE A 84 7.67 16.70 -14.17
C ILE A 84 8.71 17.82 -14.17
N SER A 85 9.21 18.19 -12.98
CA SER A 85 10.14 19.34 -12.81
C SER A 85 11.45 19.23 -13.61
N ASN A 86 11.86 18.03 -13.95
CA ASN A 86 13.09 17.80 -14.73
C ASN A 86 12.84 17.66 -16.23
N LEU A 87 11.59 17.79 -16.67
CA LEU A 87 11.20 17.69 -18.07
C LEU A 87 11.04 19.07 -18.69
N VAL A 88 11.19 19.15 -20.01
CA VAL A 88 11.09 20.40 -20.78
C VAL A 88 10.02 20.33 -21.88
N GLY A 89 9.45 19.16 -22.10
CA GLY A 89 8.44 18.93 -23.14
C GLY A 89 7.22 19.83 -22.99
N THR A 90 6.67 20.28 -24.11
CA THR A 90 5.45 21.09 -24.17
C THR A 90 4.17 20.26 -24.16
N ALA A 91 4.29 18.93 -24.38
CA ALA A 91 3.21 17.97 -24.31
C ALA A 91 3.69 16.69 -23.62
N ILE A 92 3.58 16.67 -22.30
CA ILE A 92 3.89 15.53 -21.44
C ILE A 92 2.58 14.84 -21.14
N THR A 93 2.34 13.69 -21.75
CA THR A 93 1.09 12.94 -21.58
C THR A 93 1.22 11.93 -20.44
N VAL A 94 0.39 12.07 -19.42
CA VAL A 94 0.25 11.13 -18.32
C VAL A 94 -0.99 10.29 -18.53
N ARG A 95 -0.88 8.97 -18.34
CA ARG A 95 -1.97 8.01 -18.45
C ARG A 95 -2.05 7.13 -17.22
N LEU A 96 -3.29 6.78 -16.84
CA LEU A 96 -3.55 5.73 -15.86
C LEU A 96 -4.24 4.55 -16.54
N TYR A 97 -3.84 3.38 -16.12
CA TYR A 97 -4.41 2.09 -16.50
C TYR A 97 -4.84 1.32 -15.26
N MET A 98 -5.97 0.67 -15.36
CA MET A 98 -6.47 -0.25 -14.34
C MET A 98 -6.86 -1.57 -14.98
N LEU A 99 -6.70 -2.65 -14.23
CA LEU A 99 -7.24 -3.95 -14.63
C LEU A 99 -8.74 -3.96 -14.34
N VAL A 100 -9.54 -4.23 -15.36
CA VAL A 100 -10.98 -4.39 -15.28
C VAL A 100 -11.32 -5.78 -15.77
N ASN A 101 -11.71 -6.67 -14.88
CA ASN A 101 -11.96 -8.08 -15.20
C ASN A 101 -10.77 -8.75 -15.93
N GLY A 102 -9.55 -8.52 -15.42
CA GLY A 102 -8.32 -9.08 -15.98
C GLY A 102 -7.80 -8.40 -17.25
N VAL A 103 -8.50 -7.39 -17.78
CA VAL A 103 -8.09 -6.65 -18.99
C VAL A 103 -7.60 -5.27 -18.58
N GLU A 104 -6.42 -4.87 -19.04
CA GLU A 104 -5.89 -3.54 -18.80
C GLU A 104 -6.67 -2.51 -19.62
N CYS A 105 -7.27 -1.54 -18.94
CA CYS A 105 -8.04 -0.45 -19.53
C CYS A 105 -7.42 0.90 -19.17
N LYS A 106 -7.26 1.76 -20.16
CA LYS A 106 -6.89 3.16 -19.93
C LYS A 106 -8.09 3.89 -19.29
N VAL A 107 -7.89 4.42 -18.08
CA VAL A 107 -8.95 5.09 -17.30
C VAL A 107 -8.76 6.60 -17.21
N TYR A 108 -7.56 7.09 -17.56
CA TYR A 108 -7.23 8.51 -17.56
C TYR A 108 -6.15 8.83 -18.57
N GLU A 109 -6.23 9.99 -19.21
CA GLU A 109 -5.20 10.55 -20.07
C GLU A 109 -5.28 12.07 -20.04
N GLN A 110 -4.15 12.73 -19.80
CA GLN A 110 -4.05 14.19 -19.88
C GLN A 110 -2.65 14.60 -20.30
N ALA A 111 -2.57 15.61 -21.17
CA ALA A 111 -1.31 16.25 -21.54
C ALA A 111 -1.07 17.50 -20.69
N PHE A 112 0.19 17.71 -20.32
CA PHE A 112 0.70 18.82 -19.53
C PHE A 112 1.91 19.43 -20.24
N GLY A 113 2.19 20.71 -20.02
CA GLY A 113 3.39 21.38 -20.48
C GLY A 113 4.35 21.63 -19.31
N ALA A 114 5.61 21.26 -19.42
CA ALA A 114 6.60 21.43 -18.37
C ALA A 114 6.73 22.87 -17.85
N THR A 115 6.49 23.87 -18.70
CA THR A 115 6.55 25.29 -18.35
C THR A 115 5.18 25.94 -18.15
N ALA A 116 4.12 25.33 -18.63
CA ALA A 116 2.74 25.87 -18.58
C ALA A 116 1.97 25.39 -17.35
N ASP A 117 2.27 24.18 -16.88
CA ASP A 117 1.57 23.53 -15.77
C ASP A 117 2.46 23.47 -14.52
N PRO A 118 1.87 23.27 -13.33
CA PRO A 118 2.63 23.04 -12.11
C PRO A 118 3.56 21.82 -12.25
N PRO A 119 4.79 21.87 -11.71
CA PRO A 119 5.74 20.75 -11.85
C PRO A 119 5.31 19.49 -11.09
N GLY A 120 4.44 19.61 -10.09
CA GLY A 120 3.83 18.48 -9.38
C GLY A 120 2.41 18.24 -9.86
N LEU A 121 2.19 17.11 -10.54
CA LEU A 121 0.90 16.74 -11.11
C LEU A 121 0.13 15.84 -10.14
N TRP A 122 -1.02 16.29 -9.66
CA TRP A 122 -1.98 15.47 -8.92
C TRP A 122 -2.72 14.53 -9.89
N VAL A 123 -2.15 13.36 -10.15
CA VAL A 123 -2.74 12.37 -11.07
C VAL A 123 -3.92 11.65 -10.41
N ILE A 124 -3.81 11.39 -9.11
CA ILE A 124 -4.92 10.96 -8.26
C ILE A 124 -5.02 11.95 -7.11
N ASN A 125 -6.11 12.70 -7.08
CA ASN A 125 -6.45 13.61 -5.99
C ASN A 125 -7.66 13.07 -5.25
N GLY A 126 -7.41 12.25 -4.23
CA GLY A 126 -8.43 11.55 -3.46
C GLY A 126 -8.09 10.09 -3.26
N THR A 127 -9.11 9.25 -3.09
CA THR A 127 -8.95 7.81 -2.81
C THR A 127 -9.53 6.98 -3.95
N VAL A 128 -8.74 6.09 -4.49
CA VAL A 128 -9.15 5.10 -5.49
C VAL A 128 -8.94 3.70 -4.94
N GLY A 129 -10.03 2.92 -4.86
CA GLY A 129 -9.94 1.49 -4.53
C GLY A 129 -9.53 0.68 -5.76
N ILE A 130 -8.50 -0.15 -5.61
CA ILE A 130 -8.04 -1.07 -6.66
C ILE A 130 -8.06 -2.49 -6.12
N HIS A 131 -8.49 -3.45 -6.92
CA HIS A 131 -8.57 -4.86 -6.53
C HIS A 131 -7.65 -5.77 -7.34
N GLU A 132 -6.93 -5.21 -8.29
CA GLU A 132 -5.89 -5.93 -9.06
C GLU A 132 -4.65 -5.06 -9.21
N GLY A 133 -4.64 -4.10 -10.13
CA GLY A 133 -3.48 -3.24 -10.36
C GLY A 133 -3.85 -1.88 -10.95
N LEU A 134 -3.02 -0.90 -10.65
CA LEU A 134 -3.04 0.42 -11.25
C LEU A 134 -1.64 0.73 -11.76
N ARG A 135 -1.54 1.23 -12.99
CA ARG A 135 -0.29 1.61 -13.61
C ARG A 135 -0.38 3.05 -14.13
N ALA A 136 0.60 3.87 -13.77
CA ALA A 136 0.77 5.19 -14.34
C ALA A 136 1.93 5.19 -15.33
N THR A 137 1.72 5.83 -16.47
CA THR A 137 2.71 5.99 -17.52
C THR A 137 2.90 7.46 -17.89
N LEU A 138 4.01 7.75 -18.51
CA LEU A 138 4.32 9.08 -19.04
C LEU A 138 4.95 8.97 -20.42
N GLN A 139 4.65 9.94 -21.28
CA GLN A 139 5.29 10.14 -22.58
C GLN A 139 5.45 11.64 -22.82
N SER A 140 6.64 12.06 -23.25
CA SER A 140 6.93 13.43 -23.63
C SER A 140 7.02 13.59 -25.15
N ASN A 141 6.92 14.81 -25.62
CA ASN A 141 7.17 15.17 -27.02
C ASN A 141 8.57 15.75 -27.25
N ASP A 142 9.46 15.73 -26.27
CA ASP A 142 10.80 16.33 -26.35
C ASP A 142 11.90 15.29 -26.07
N ALA A 143 12.85 15.19 -26.99
CA ALA A 143 13.97 14.25 -26.86
C ALA A 143 14.92 14.57 -25.71
N ALA A 144 14.99 15.84 -25.27
CA ALA A 144 15.77 16.23 -24.10
C ALA A 144 15.26 15.61 -22.78
N ASP A 145 14.03 15.14 -22.77
CA ASP A 145 13.43 14.46 -21.62
C ASP A 145 13.89 13.00 -21.48
N ASN A 146 14.46 12.41 -22.54
CA ASN A 146 14.98 11.04 -22.46
C ASN A 146 16.10 10.93 -21.42
N GLY A 147 15.97 9.97 -20.52
CA GLY A 147 16.90 9.76 -19.42
C GLY A 147 16.73 10.69 -18.23
N GLN A 148 15.83 11.68 -18.30
CA GLN A 148 15.52 12.53 -17.15
C GLN A 148 14.74 11.75 -16.10
N ALA A 149 15.02 12.06 -14.81
CA ALA A 149 14.35 11.44 -13.71
C ALA A 149 12.94 12.03 -13.48
N VAL A 150 11.96 11.18 -13.39
CA VAL A 150 10.59 11.49 -12.96
C VAL A 150 10.40 10.94 -11.55
N VAL A 151 10.04 11.80 -10.62
CA VAL A 151 9.80 11.44 -9.21
C VAL A 151 8.30 11.29 -9.00
N TYR A 152 7.92 10.34 -8.17
CA TYR A 152 6.53 10.14 -7.79
C TYR A 152 6.38 9.88 -6.30
N ASP A 153 5.19 10.19 -5.80
CA ASP A 153 4.79 9.97 -4.41
C ASP A 153 3.33 9.52 -4.38
N TYR A 154 3.02 8.51 -3.58
CA TYR A 154 1.65 8.06 -3.33
C TYR A 154 1.51 7.48 -1.92
N MET A 155 0.28 7.43 -1.42
CA MET A 155 -0.04 6.76 -0.16
C MET A 155 -0.89 5.52 -0.43
N LEU A 156 -0.50 4.40 0.17
CA LEU A 156 -1.12 3.10 -0.02
C LEU A 156 -1.68 2.55 1.28
N GLU A 157 -2.94 2.13 1.23
CA GLU A 157 -3.59 1.36 2.29
C GLU A 157 -3.91 -0.04 1.77
N VAL A 158 -3.47 -1.07 2.48
CA VAL A 158 -3.86 -2.47 2.21
C VAL A 158 -5.21 -2.73 2.87
N MET A 159 -6.17 -3.30 2.11
CA MET A 159 -7.51 -3.62 2.61
C MET A 159 -7.64 -5.07 3.06
#